data_78bf733f25b5d8c8b6d9ee917600195f
#
_entry.id   78bf733f25b5d8c8b6d9ee917600195f
#
_cell.length_a   1.000
_cell.length_b   1.000
_cell.length_c   1.000
_cell.angle_alpha   90.00
_cell.angle_beta   90.00
_cell.angle_gamma   90.00
#
_symmetry.space_group_name_H-M   'P 1'
#
loop_
_entity.id
_entity.type
_entity.pdbx_description
1 polymer ?
#
loop_
_entity_poly.entity_id
_entity_poly.type
_entity_poly.pdbx_seq_one_letter_code
_entity_poly.pdbx_strand_id
1 'polypeptide(L)'
;MLFRSAVRLLDEQRVDFEYDGEMAADIALNMELREAYPFCRLSGPANVLIMPAFHSASIATKMLMELGGATVIGPMLVGLDRSVQIVPLGANDAQIVNMAAIAAYNVSA
;
A
#
# COMPACT_ATOMS: atom_id res chain seq x y z
N MET A 1 18.14 -5.72 -3.45
CA MET A 1 18.08 -6.51 -4.70
C MET A 1 16.65 -6.70 -5.23
N LEU A 2 15.69 -7.13 -4.41
CA LEU A 2 14.30 -7.39 -4.84
C LEU A 2 13.61 -6.18 -5.49
N PHE A 3 13.71 -4.99 -4.93
CA PHE A 3 13.05 -3.79 -5.46
C PHE A 3 13.59 -3.34 -6.81
N ARG A 4 14.91 -3.38 -7.02
CA ARG A 4 15.50 -3.08 -8.34
C ARG A 4 15.05 -4.06 -9.42
N SER A 5 14.85 -5.33 -9.05
CA SER A 5 14.32 -6.32 -9.97
C SER A 5 12.84 -6.05 -10.29
N ALA A 6 12.04 -5.63 -9.32
CA ALA A 6 10.65 -5.25 -9.53
C ALA A 6 10.53 -4.00 -10.44
N VAL A 7 11.33 -2.97 -10.22
CA VAL A 7 11.39 -1.77 -11.08
C VAL A 7 11.72 -2.17 -12.52
N ARG A 8 12.71 -3.05 -12.73
CA ARG A 8 13.05 -3.51 -14.08
C ARG A 8 11.90 -4.26 -14.76
N LEU A 9 11.18 -5.09 -14.02
CA LEU A 9 10.01 -5.79 -14.57
C LEU A 9 8.89 -4.81 -14.95
N LEU A 10 8.67 -3.76 -14.17
CA LEU A 10 7.71 -2.72 -14.51
C LEU A 10 8.17 -1.91 -15.76
N ASP A 11 9.48 -1.64 -15.89
CA ASP A 11 10.06 -1.03 -17.09
C ASP A 11 9.79 -1.89 -18.34
N GLU A 12 9.93 -3.22 -18.22
CA GLU A 12 9.66 -4.17 -19.31
C GLU A 12 8.16 -4.23 -19.67
N GLN A 13 7.28 -4.13 -18.68
CA GLN A 13 5.82 -4.14 -18.87
C GLN A 13 5.27 -2.82 -19.41
N ARG A 14 6.03 -1.73 -19.37
CA ARG A 14 5.62 -0.39 -19.83
C ARG A 14 4.29 0.07 -19.22
N VAL A 15 4.19 -0.05 -17.90
CA VAL A 15 2.99 0.37 -17.15
C VAL A 15 2.73 1.88 -17.31
N ASP A 16 1.47 2.29 -17.15
CA ASP A 16 0.99 3.66 -17.37
C ASP A 16 0.91 4.50 -16.06
N PHE A 17 1.62 4.10 -15.02
CA PHE A 17 1.71 4.82 -13.75
C PHE A 17 3.17 5.01 -13.34
N GLU A 18 3.41 6.02 -12.49
CA GLU A 18 4.75 6.27 -11.95
C GLU A 18 5.12 5.26 -10.87
N TYR A 19 6.36 4.83 -10.91
CA TYR A 19 6.94 3.93 -9.90
C TYR A 19 8.43 4.17 -9.77
N ASP A 20 8.96 3.91 -8.58
CA ASP A 20 10.39 3.94 -8.30
C ASP A 20 10.71 3.03 -7.10
N GLY A 21 11.97 2.75 -6.85
CA GLY A 21 12.51 1.95 -5.75
C GLY A 21 13.90 1.41 -6.09
N GLU A 22 14.68 1.09 -5.11
CA GLU A 22 14.43 1.01 -3.66
C GLU A 22 14.54 2.42 -3.05
N MET A 23 13.70 2.72 -2.09
CA MET A 23 13.61 4.05 -1.50
C MET A 23 13.15 3.93 -0.03
N ALA A 24 13.66 4.78 0.84
CA ALA A 24 13.15 4.89 2.20
C ALA A 24 11.75 5.53 2.20
N ALA A 25 10.90 5.14 3.15
CA ALA A 25 9.51 5.59 3.19
C ALA A 25 9.38 7.11 3.39
N ASP A 26 10.27 7.72 4.17
CA ASP A 26 10.32 9.17 4.36
C ASP A 26 10.66 9.91 3.05
N ILE A 27 11.61 9.40 2.27
CA ILE A 27 11.95 9.94 0.94
C ILE A 27 10.77 9.81 -0.03
N ALA A 28 10.07 8.68 0.00
CA ALA A 28 8.91 8.45 -0.86
C ALA A 28 7.74 9.38 -0.55
N LEU A 29 7.57 9.75 0.72
CA LEU A 29 6.42 10.54 1.19
C LEU A 29 6.71 12.04 1.32
N ASN A 30 7.97 12.47 1.49
CA ASN A 30 8.35 13.85 1.72
C ASN A 30 9.12 14.43 0.54
N MET A 31 8.51 15.44 -0.11
CA MET A 31 9.09 16.12 -1.27
C MET A 31 10.41 16.85 -0.95
N GLU A 32 10.51 17.47 0.21
CA GLU A 32 11.72 18.22 0.62
C GLU A 32 12.91 17.28 0.77
N LEU A 33 12.71 16.13 1.43
CA LEU A 33 13.77 15.11 1.56
C LEU A 33 14.16 14.52 0.21
N ARG A 34 13.23 14.46 -0.74
CA ARG A 34 13.48 13.94 -2.07
C ARG A 34 14.34 14.86 -2.95
N GLU A 35 14.45 16.15 -2.65
CA GLU A 35 15.33 17.07 -3.39
C GLU A 35 16.79 16.58 -3.42
N ALA A 36 17.21 15.84 -2.40
CA ALA A 36 18.54 15.20 -2.36
C ALA A 36 18.66 13.97 -3.29
N TYR A 37 17.56 13.56 -3.95
CA TYR A 37 17.46 12.38 -4.82
C TYR A 37 17.05 12.76 -6.25
N PRO A 38 17.88 13.45 -7.02
CA PRO A 38 17.54 13.96 -8.35
C PRO A 38 17.28 12.85 -9.38
N PHE A 39 17.59 11.60 -9.06
CA PHE A 39 17.34 10.42 -9.88
C PHE A 39 15.97 9.78 -9.61
N CYS A 40 15.19 10.29 -8.66
CA CYS A 40 13.85 9.80 -8.37
C CYS A 40 12.91 10.06 -9.56
N ARG A 41 12.15 9.04 -9.94
CA ARG A 41 11.23 9.06 -11.08
C ARG A 41 9.84 9.62 -10.74
N LEU A 42 9.51 9.73 -9.44
CA LEU A 42 8.18 10.17 -8.99
C LEU A 42 8.04 11.68 -9.10
N SER A 43 6.95 12.16 -9.67
CA SER A 43 6.61 13.59 -9.77
C SER A 43 5.99 14.16 -8.49
N GLY A 44 5.36 13.32 -7.66
CA GLY A 44 4.69 13.67 -6.41
C GLY A 44 5.01 12.72 -5.25
N PRO A 45 4.49 12.95 -4.04
CA PRO A 45 4.59 11.99 -2.95
C PRO A 45 3.97 10.66 -3.37
N ALA A 46 4.59 9.55 -2.96
CA ALA A 46 4.03 8.24 -3.24
C ALA A 46 2.68 8.06 -2.55
N ASN A 47 1.69 7.58 -3.28
CA ASN A 47 0.37 7.24 -2.76
C ASN A 47 0.19 5.72 -2.55
N VAL A 48 1.14 4.91 -3.01
CA VAL A 48 1.22 3.48 -2.76
C VAL A 48 2.62 3.13 -2.30
N LEU A 49 2.74 2.41 -1.20
CA LEU A 49 4.01 1.92 -0.66
C LEU A 49 4.02 0.39 -0.67
N ILE A 50 4.97 -0.18 -1.42
CA ILE A 50 5.20 -1.63 -1.44
C ILE A 50 6.25 -1.99 -0.40
N MET A 51 5.83 -2.67 0.65
CA MET A 51 6.72 -3.11 1.73
C MET A 51 7.50 -4.37 1.33
N PRO A 52 8.77 -4.52 1.80
CA PRO A 52 9.65 -5.61 1.37
C PRO A 52 9.21 -7.00 1.81
N ALA A 53 8.36 -7.11 2.82
CA ALA A 53 7.86 -8.39 3.33
C ALA A 53 6.60 -8.18 4.17
N PHE A 54 5.84 -9.24 4.38
CA PHE A 54 4.64 -9.24 5.22
C PHE A 54 4.90 -8.68 6.63
N HIS A 55 6.03 -9.02 7.24
CA HIS A 55 6.36 -8.52 8.58
C HIS A 55 6.52 -7.00 8.63
N SER A 56 7.22 -6.40 7.67
CA SER A 56 7.39 -4.94 7.62
C SER A 56 6.06 -4.24 7.34
N ALA A 57 5.24 -4.77 6.44
CA ALA A 57 3.90 -4.26 6.18
C ALA A 57 3.00 -4.34 7.43
N SER A 58 3.00 -5.49 8.12
CA SER A 58 2.17 -5.70 9.31
C SER A 58 2.58 -4.78 10.46
N ILE A 59 3.88 -4.65 10.72
CA ILE A 59 4.39 -3.77 11.78
C ILE A 59 4.07 -2.31 11.46
N ALA A 60 4.40 -1.84 10.26
CA ALA A 60 4.16 -0.46 9.85
C ALA A 60 2.66 -0.10 9.92
N THR A 61 1.78 -0.96 9.42
CA THR A 61 0.34 -0.74 9.46
C THR A 61 -0.18 -0.63 10.90
N LYS A 62 0.23 -1.53 11.78
CA LYS A 62 -0.20 -1.52 13.18
C LYS A 62 0.33 -0.30 13.93
N MET A 63 1.58 0.10 13.67
CA MET A 63 2.12 1.33 14.25
C MET A 63 1.37 2.57 13.78
N LEU A 64 1.02 2.65 12.51
CA LEU A 64 0.22 3.75 11.96
C LEU A 64 -1.20 3.79 12.56
N MET A 65 -1.81 2.64 12.82
CA MET A 65 -3.11 2.56 13.51
C MET A 65 -3.03 3.14 14.92
N GLU A 66 -2.05 2.73 15.70
CA GLU A 66 -1.95 3.09 17.11
C GLU A 66 -1.39 4.51 17.33
N LEU A 67 -0.42 4.94 16.52
CA LEU A 67 0.29 6.20 16.71
C LEU A 67 -0.21 7.32 15.80
N GLY A 68 -0.71 6.99 14.62
CA GLY A 68 -1.10 7.97 13.61
C GLY A 68 -2.56 8.46 13.72
N GLY A 69 -3.40 7.83 14.53
CA GLY A 69 -4.82 8.17 14.67
C GLY A 69 -5.62 8.02 13.36
N ALA A 70 -5.07 7.32 12.37
CA ALA A 70 -5.69 7.12 11.08
C ALA A 70 -6.69 5.96 11.08
N THR A 71 -7.75 6.07 10.30
CA THR A 71 -8.63 4.93 10.03
C THR A 71 -7.96 4.00 9.04
N VAL A 72 -7.67 2.77 9.46
CA VAL A 72 -7.11 1.73 8.61
C VAL A 72 -8.20 0.77 8.17
N ILE A 73 -8.30 0.56 6.86
CA ILE A 73 -9.21 -0.40 6.23
C ILE A 73 -8.36 -1.53 5.67
N GLY A 74 -8.55 -2.74 6.16
CA GLY A 74 -7.77 -3.90 5.73
C GLY A 74 -7.36 -4.80 6.90
N PRO A 75 -6.63 -5.91 6.62
CA PRO A 75 -6.14 -6.32 5.29
C PRO A 75 -7.27 -6.67 4.32
N MET A 76 -7.10 -6.32 3.04
CA MET A 76 -8.06 -6.66 2.00
C MET A 76 -7.56 -7.86 1.18
N LEU A 77 -8.45 -8.82 0.94
CA LEU A 77 -8.19 -9.92 0.03
C LEU A 77 -8.51 -9.52 -1.40
N VAL A 78 -7.58 -9.78 -2.31
CA VAL A 78 -7.71 -9.49 -3.74
C VAL A 78 -7.34 -10.73 -4.57
N GLY A 79 -7.81 -10.78 -5.82
CA GLY A 79 -7.48 -11.89 -6.73
C GLY A 79 -8.28 -13.16 -6.50
N LEU A 80 -9.42 -13.09 -5.84
CA LEU A 80 -10.36 -14.21 -5.65
C LEU A 80 -11.50 -14.12 -6.68
N ASP A 81 -12.02 -15.25 -7.12
CA ASP A 81 -13.17 -15.33 -8.04
C ASP A 81 -14.45 -14.72 -7.45
N ARG A 82 -14.52 -14.66 -6.15
CA ARG A 82 -15.62 -14.03 -5.41
C ARG A 82 -15.06 -13.10 -4.34
N SER A 83 -15.77 -12.01 -4.08
CA SER A 83 -15.37 -11.07 -3.04
C SER A 83 -15.50 -11.70 -1.66
N VAL A 84 -14.37 -11.80 -0.96
CA VAL A 84 -14.28 -12.25 0.42
C VAL A 84 -13.41 -11.30 1.17
N GLN A 85 -13.85 -10.84 2.34
CA GLN A 85 -13.05 -9.98 3.20
C GLN A 85 -12.97 -10.57 4.61
N ILE A 86 -11.87 -10.26 5.30
CA ILE A 86 -11.60 -10.76 6.65
C ILE A 86 -11.56 -9.58 7.61
N VAL A 87 -12.20 -9.74 8.75
CA VAL A 87 -12.10 -8.79 9.87
C VAL A 87 -11.40 -9.45 11.06
N PRO A 88 -10.62 -8.69 11.86
CA PRO A 88 -10.04 -9.19 13.10
C PRO A 88 -11.13 -9.66 14.09
N LEU A 89 -10.79 -10.60 14.95
CA LEU A 89 -11.74 -11.08 15.98
C LEU A 89 -12.23 -9.96 16.90
N GLY A 90 -11.39 -8.94 17.15
CA GLY A 90 -11.73 -7.75 17.95
C GLY A 90 -12.19 -6.56 17.13
N ALA A 91 -12.69 -6.77 15.90
CA ALA A 91 -13.18 -5.68 15.07
C ALA A 91 -14.36 -4.96 15.68
N ASN A 92 -14.37 -3.64 15.59
CA ASN A 92 -15.53 -2.83 15.96
C ASN A 92 -16.55 -2.74 14.81
N ASP A 93 -17.73 -2.20 15.11
CA ASP A 93 -18.84 -2.12 14.16
C ASP A 93 -18.45 -1.37 12.87
N ALA A 94 -17.69 -0.26 12.98
CA ALA A 94 -17.25 0.51 11.83
C ALA A 94 -16.31 -0.29 10.92
N GLN A 95 -15.41 -1.09 11.49
CA GLN A 95 -14.53 -1.97 10.71
C GLN A 95 -15.32 -3.05 9.97
N ILE A 96 -16.31 -3.65 10.62
CA ILE A 96 -17.19 -4.65 9.99
C ILE A 96 -17.97 -4.04 8.82
N VAL A 97 -18.57 -2.86 9.03
CA VAL A 97 -19.33 -2.15 8.00
C VAL A 97 -18.44 -1.77 6.81
N ASN A 98 -17.24 -1.23 7.07
CA ASN A 98 -16.30 -0.88 6.00
C ASN A 98 -15.89 -2.10 5.16
N MET A 99 -15.57 -3.22 5.82
CA MET A 99 -15.19 -4.43 5.09
C MET A 99 -16.35 -5.06 4.33
N ALA A 100 -17.57 -5.00 4.85
CA ALA A 100 -18.77 -5.42 4.15
C ALA A 100 -19.04 -4.55 2.90
N ALA A 101 -18.87 -3.23 3.01
CA ALA A 101 -19.00 -2.31 1.89
C ALA A 101 -17.97 -2.60 0.78
N ILE A 102 -16.71 -2.86 1.14
CA ILE A 102 -15.67 -3.25 0.19
C ILE A 102 -15.99 -4.59 -0.48
N ALA A 103 -16.48 -5.58 0.29
CA ALA A 103 -16.89 -6.86 -0.28
C ALA A 103 -18.01 -6.68 -1.30
N ALA A 104 -19.01 -5.85 -0.99
CA ALA A 104 -20.12 -5.56 -1.89
C ALA A 104 -19.69 -4.79 -3.14
N TYR A 105 -18.77 -3.84 -3.03
CA TYR A 105 -18.25 -3.06 -4.16
C TYR A 105 -17.57 -3.94 -5.20
N ASN A 106 -16.73 -4.89 -4.77
CA ASN A 106 -16.00 -5.79 -5.66
C ASN A 106 -16.89 -6.81 -6.41
N VAL A 107 -18.15 -6.97 -6.00
CA VAL A 107 -19.12 -7.85 -6.71
C VAL A 107 -19.71 -7.14 -7.94
N SER A 108 -19.62 -5.82 -7.99
CA SER A 108 -20.26 -4.99 -9.03
C SER A 108 -19.32 -4.61 -10.17
N ALA A 109 -18.05 -5.04 -10.10
CA ALA A 109 -17.00 -4.82 -11.10
C ALA A 109 -16.67 -6.11 -11.83
#